data_246f6e5d56ffbf70719938e864f88bf2
#
_entry.id   246f6e5d56ffbf70719938e864f88bf2
#
_cell.length_a   1.000
_cell.length_b   1.000
_cell.length_c   1.000
_cell.angle_alpha   90.00
_cell.angle_beta   90.00
_cell.angle_gamma   90.00
#
_symmetry.space_group_name_H-M   'P 1'
#
loop_
_entity.id
_entity.type
_entity.pdbx_description
1 polymer ?
#
loop_
_entity_poly.entity_id
_entity_poly.type
_entity_poly.pdbx_seq_one_letter_code
_entity_poly.pdbx_strand_id
1 'polypeptide(L)'
;MNPRRQARSDVTTSFTQVAAGDGRGGGTTVAVRIAATIVACALSVAVVACSNPQSPSAEAGFTTSVSVPLDAPLSHLHGLHVDRSGTLLAGTHSGLFSIDVATGVTARVGDSDDDFMGLGGASGTDDLVSSGHPGPSSDAPNPLGLRASRDGGQTWMTRSRSGSTDFHALATDGTSLVGSDGRGLQTSNDGGVTWNPGADVTVGALTITPSGVWAVTPDGAARSTDGGRSFTAMPAAPPLALISGTSRGLWGVDGAGYVWSSADGAEWDKGGRVGAVQALTSGPDGTGYAASSDAVYVLERSDATG
;
A
#
# COMPACT_ATOMS: atom_id res chain seq x y z
N MET A 1 -46.97 -15.24 25.12
CA MET A 1 -46.86 -14.25 26.20
C MET A 1 -45.42 -13.88 26.38
N ASN A 2 -45.15 -12.62 26.19
CA ASN A 2 -43.99 -11.80 26.50
C ASN A 2 -42.78 -11.82 25.52
N PRO A 3 -42.61 -10.76 24.69
CA PRO A 3 -41.42 -10.54 23.87
C PRO A 3 -40.37 -9.73 24.65
N ARG A 4 -39.14 -10.15 24.70
CA ARG A 4 -38.03 -9.33 25.21
C ARG A 4 -37.40 -8.56 24.05
N ARG A 5 -37.47 -7.24 24.15
CA ARG A 5 -36.86 -6.22 23.31
C ARG A 5 -35.31 -6.32 23.39
N GLN A 6 -34.68 -6.40 22.24
CA GLN A 6 -33.26 -6.20 22.11
C GLN A 6 -32.98 -4.70 21.89
N ALA A 7 -32.26 -4.10 22.81
CA ALA A 7 -31.83 -2.70 22.74
C ALA A 7 -30.64 -2.59 21.74
N ARG A 8 -30.82 -1.72 20.77
CA ARG A 8 -29.73 -1.24 19.91
C ARG A 8 -28.94 -0.19 20.69
N SER A 9 -27.63 -0.37 20.81
CA SER A 9 -26.72 0.66 21.29
C SER A 9 -26.11 1.38 20.09
N ASP A 10 -26.67 2.54 19.75
CA ASP A 10 -26.04 3.46 18.80
C ASP A 10 -24.90 4.17 19.51
N VAL A 11 -23.67 3.90 19.09
CA VAL A 11 -22.48 4.66 19.51
C VAL A 11 -22.29 5.81 18.53
N THR A 12 -22.78 6.98 18.90
CA THR A 12 -22.54 8.23 18.20
C THR A 12 -21.23 8.83 18.70
N THR A 13 -20.20 8.82 17.87
CA THR A 13 -18.94 9.52 18.16
C THR A 13 -19.08 10.99 17.77
N SER A 14 -19.21 11.86 18.78
CA SER A 14 -19.25 13.32 18.60
C SER A 14 -17.83 13.87 18.50
N PHE A 15 -17.49 14.48 17.39
CA PHE A 15 -16.30 15.33 17.27
C PHE A 15 -16.59 16.70 17.89
N THR A 16 -15.85 17.04 18.94
CA THR A 16 -15.89 18.38 19.55
C THR A 16 -14.98 19.33 18.80
N GLN A 17 -15.56 20.29 18.13
CA GLN A 17 -14.89 21.42 17.50
C GLN A 17 -14.50 22.44 18.58
N VAL A 18 -13.21 22.69 18.74
CA VAL A 18 -12.71 23.76 19.64
C VAL A 18 -12.77 25.09 18.91
N ALA A 19 -13.62 25.98 19.37
CA ALA A 19 -13.70 27.35 18.89
C ALA A 19 -12.54 28.20 19.42
N ALA A 20 -11.92 28.98 18.51
CA ALA A 20 -10.92 29.98 18.85
C ALA A 20 -11.57 31.19 19.52
N GLY A 21 -11.11 31.53 20.71
CA GLY A 21 -11.52 32.70 21.46
C GLY A 21 -10.82 33.98 20.98
N ASP A 22 -11.66 34.96 20.73
CA ASP A 22 -11.28 36.33 20.40
C ASP A 22 -10.86 37.06 21.68
N GLY A 23 -9.64 37.61 21.71
CA GLY A 23 -9.07 38.41 22.82
C GLY A 23 -8.60 39.75 22.33
N ARG A 24 -9.49 40.74 22.45
CA ARG A 24 -9.13 42.19 22.29
C ARG A 24 -8.35 42.65 23.50
N GLY A 25 -7.28 43.38 23.24
CA GLY A 25 -6.55 44.15 24.25
C GLY A 25 -5.63 45.16 23.60
N GLY A 26 -6.03 46.44 23.70
CA GLY A 26 -5.39 47.59 23.12
C GLY A 26 -4.15 48.07 23.88
N GLY A 27 -3.40 48.95 23.25
CA GLY A 27 -2.40 49.73 23.95
C GLY A 27 -1.26 50.26 23.09
N THR A 28 -1.43 51.44 22.59
CA THR A 28 -0.45 52.58 22.59
C THR A 28 0.74 52.54 21.60
N THR A 29 0.58 53.32 20.59
CA THR A 29 1.59 53.89 19.67
C THR A 29 2.60 54.73 20.38
N VAL A 30 3.89 54.51 20.14
CA VAL A 30 4.94 55.52 20.29
C VAL A 30 5.74 55.60 19.00
N ALA A 31 5.55 56.71 18.28
CA ALA A 31 6.30 57.07 17.11
C ALA A 31 7.59 57.81 17.54
N VAL A 32 8.75 57.29 17.16
CA VAL A 32 10.00 58.04 17.19
C VAL A 32 10.50 58.16 15.76
N ARG A 33 10.43 59.41 15.26
CA ARG A 33 11.08 59.86 14.04
C ARG A 33 12.49 60.25 14.35
N ILE A 34 13.50 59.66 13.71
CA ILE A 34 14.85 60.22 13.62
C ILE A 34 15.22 60.25 12.14
N ALA A 35 15.42 61.48 11.66
CA ALA A 35 15.98 61.78 10.36
C ALA A 35 17.48 62.04 10.50
N ALA A 36 18.31 61.52 9.64
CA ALA A 36 19.64 62.05 9.29
C ALA A 36 20.15 61.27 8.06
N THR A 37 20.13 61.89 6.94
CA THR A 37 21.21 62.60 6.22
C THR A 37 22.17 61.68 5.45
N ILE A 38 22.11 61.85 4.16
CA ILE A 38 22.83 61.26 3.03
C ILE A 38 24.33 61.59 3.10
N VAL A 39 25.20 60.63 2.85
CA VAL A 39 26.50 60.85 2.17
C VAL A 39 26.71 59.72 1.16
N ALA A 40 26.74 60.12 -0.11
CA ALA A 40 27.08 59.27 -1.22
C ALA A 40 28.61 59.10 -1.32
N CYS A 41 29.09 57.88 -1.41
CA CYS A 41 30.40 57.56 -1.99
C CYS A 41 30.27 56.36 -2.87
N ALA A 42 30.33 56.62 -4.17
CA ALA A 42 30.41 55.59 -5.21
C ALA A 42 31.82 55.01 -5.22
N LEU A 43 31.95 53.71 -4.93
CA LEU A 43 33.08 52.89 -5.38
C LEU A 43 32.52 51.64 -6.04
N SER A 44 32.58 51.64 -7.36
CA SER A 44 32.24 50.49 -8.19
C SER A 44 33.37 49.45 -8.11
N VAL A 45 33.19 48.43 -7.33
CA VAL A 45 34.01 47.21 -7.45
C VAL A 45 33.17 46.18 -8.18
N ALA A 46 33.50 45.93 -9.44
CA ALA A 46 32.98 44.84 -10.22
C ALA A 46 33.56 43.52 -9.67
N VAL A 47 32.81 42.86 -8.80
CA VAL A 47 33.07 41.45 -8.47
C VAL A 47 32.44 40.63 -9.57
N VAL A 48 33.27 40.13 -10.49
CA VAL A 48 32.90 39.05 -11.40
C VAL A 48 32.72 37.79 -10.53
N ALA A 49 31.51 37.55 -10.09
CA ALA A 49 31.13 36.28 -9.53
C ALA A 49 31.08 35.29 -10.70
N CYS A 50 32.08 34.42 -10.81
CA CYS A 50 31.98 33.19 -11.54
C CYS A 50 30.90 32.34 -10.83
N SER A 51 29.65 32.51 -11.21
CA SER A 51 28.59 31.55 -10.95
C SER A 51 28.93 30.31 -11.74
N ASN A 52 29.53 29.32 -11.09
CA ASN A 52 29.53 27.95 -11.55
C ASN A 52 28.06 27.59 -11.76
N PRO A 53 27.64 27.21 -12.97
CA PRO A 53 26.35 26.59 -13.10
C PRO A 53 26.42 25.28 -12.30
N GLN A 54 25.82 25.26 -11.10
CA GLN A 54 25.47 24.02 -10.46
C GLN A 54 24.57 23.30 -11.46
N SER A 55 25.11 22.28 -12.10
CA SER A 55 24.32 21.30 -12.78
C SER A 55 23.23 20.88 -11.80
N PRO A 56 21.95 20.89 -12.17
CA PRO A 56 20.93 20.33 -11.32
C PRO A 56 21.39 18.90 -11.01
N SER A 57 21.58 18.61 -9.73
CA SER A 57 21.70 17.23 -9.28
C SER A 57 20.51 16.51 -9.90
N ALA A 58 20.77 15.57 -10.79
CA ALA A 58 19.76 14.70 -11.29
C ALA A 58 19.16 14.06 -10.02
N GLU A 59 17.99 14.52 -9.61
CA GLU A 59 17.18 13.78 -8.67
C GLU A 59 17.03 12.41 -9.34
N ALA A 60 17.53 11.37 -8.68
CA ALA A 60 17.29 10.00 -9.03
C ALA A 60 15.80 9.75 -8.77
N GLY A 61 14.96 10.24 -9.69
CA GLY A 61 13.52 10.15 -9.64
C GLY A 61 13.08 9.00 -10.51
N PHE A 62 12.29 8.08 -9.98
CA PHE A 62 11.60 7.15 -10.85
C PHE A 62 10.44 7.88 -11.54
N THR A 63 10.14 7.45 -12.75
CA THR A 63 9.03 7.99 -13.52
C THR A 63 7.81 7.11 -13.27
N THR A 64 6.71 7.69 -12.77
CA THR A 64 5.43 7.03 -12.91
C THR A 64 5.11 7.02 -14.39
N SER A 65 5.16 5.88 -15.02
CA SER A 65 4.63 5.76 -16.35
C SER A 65 3.10 5.88 -16.29
N VAL A 66 2.54 6.47 -17.27
CA VAL A 66 1.14 6.76 -17.58
C VAL A 66 0.12 6.03 -16.69
N SER A 67 -0.78 6.79 -16.05
CA SER A 67 -2.00 6.22 -15.50
C SER A 67 -2.90 5.76 -16.66
N VAL A 68 -3.36 4.52 -16.62
CA VAL A 68 -4.27 3.94 -17.59
C VAL A 68 -5.65 3.86 -16.94
N PRO A 69 -6.65 4.64 -17.43
CA PRO A 69 -8.02 4.54 -16.96
C PRO A 69 -8.57 3.13 -17.24
N LEU A 70 -9.33 2.56 -16.31
CA LEU A 70 -10.04 1.31 -16.54
C LEU A 70 -11.27 1.55 -17.41
N ASP A 71 -11.59 0.59 -18.27
CA ASP A 71 -12.77 0.64 -19.15
C ASP A 71 -14.09 0.58 -18.37
N ALA A 72 -14.07 -0.05 -17.20
CA ALA A 72 -15.15 -0.07 -16.22
C ALA A 72 -14.57 0.00 -14.80
N PRO A 73 -15.19 0.78 -13.88
CA PRO A 73 -14.77 0.80 -12.49
C PRO A 73 -14.89 -0.58 -11.84
N LEU A 74 -13.82 -1.01 -11.15
CA LEU A 74 -13.87 -2.20 -10.31
C LEU A 74 -14.47 -1.83 -8.96
N SER A 75 -15.13 -2.80 -8.33
CA SER A 75 -15.49 -2.66 -6.92
C SER A 75 -14.21 -2.53 -6.08
N HIS A 76 -14.32 -2.15 -4.80
CA HIS A 76 -13.16 -1.92 -3.93
C HIS A 76 -12.08 -2.99 -4.09
N LEU A 77 -10.83 -2.58 -4.37
CA LEU A 77 -9.69 -3.47 -4.55
C LEU A 77 -9.04 -3.76 -3.21
N HIS A 78 -8.70 -5.02 -2.98
CA HIS A 78 -8.02 -5.47 -1.76
C HIS A 78 -6.61 -5.98 -2.02
N GLY A 79 -6.29 -6.40 -3.23
CA GLY A 79 -4.96 -6.87 -3.59
C GLY A 79 -4.76 -6.94 -5.09
N LEU A 80 -3.49 -6.92 -5.48
CA LEU A 80 -3.03 -7.10 -6.85
C LEU A 80 -2.02 -8.22 -6.91
N HIS A 81 -1.93 -8.90 -8.06
CA HIS A 81 -0.93 -9.91 -8.35
C HIS A 81 -0.53 -9.87 -9.82
N VAL A 82 0.74 -10.14 -10.13
CA VAL A 82 1.22 -10.34 -11.50
C VAL A 82 1.42 -11.83 -11.70
N ASP A 83 0.66 -12.42 -12.63
CA ASP A 83 0.73 -13.85 -12.94
C ASP A 83 1.96 -14.23 -13.79
N ARG A 84 2.07 -15.50 -14.17
CA ARG A 84 3.18 -16.01 -14.97
C ARG A 84 3.27 -15.39 -16.37
N SER A 85 2.14 -14.98 -16.92
CA SER A 85 2.07 -14.35 -18.25
C SER A 85 2.38 -12.85 -18.24
N GLY A 86 2.48 -12.24 -17.04
CA GLY A 86 2.61 -10.81 -16.83
C GLY A 86 1.26 -10.09 -16.76
N THR A 87 0.14 -10.83 -16.70
CA THR A 87 -1.19 -10.25 -16.53
C THR A 87 -1.35 -9.73 -15.09
N LEU A 88 -1.87 -8.52 -14.94
CA LEU A 88 -2.21 -7.96 -13.65
C LEU A 88 -3.59 -8.47 -13.22
N LEU A 89 -3.66 -9.12 -12.06
CA LEU A 89 -4.88 -9.62 -11.44
C LEU A 89 -5.26 -8.74 -10.25
N ALA A 90 -6.55 -8.46 -10.08
CA ALA A 90 -7.11 -7.64 -9.02
C ALA A 90 -8.19 -8.38 -8.25
N GLY A 91 -7.99 -8.58 -6.95
CA GLY A 91 -9.01 -9.09 -6.03
C GLY A 91 -9.91 -7.96 -5.56
N THR A 92 -11.22 -8.18 -5.67
CA THR A 92 -12.24 -7.17 -5.37
C THR A 92 -13.36 -7.74 -4.50
N HIS A 93 -14.30 -6.88 -4.06
CA HIS A 93 -15.52 -7.33 -3.37
C HIS A 93 -16.44 -8.24 -4.22
N SER A 94 -16.20 -8.36 -5.51
CA SER A 94 -17.12 -9.08 -6.41
C SER A 94 -16.41 -10.08 -7.30
N GLY A 95 -15.25 -10.55 -6.92
CA GLY A 95 -14.48 -11.54 -7.66
C GLY A 95 -13.07 -11.08 -8.02
N LEU A 96 -12.40 -11.93 -8.82
CA LEU A 96 -11.09 -11.66 -9.38
C LEU A 96 -11.22 -11.10 -10.80
N PHE A 97 -10.44 -10.11 -11.13
CA PHE A 97 -10.41 -9.49 -12.47
C PHE A 97 -8.98 -9.42 -12.99
N SER A 98 -8.80 -9.61 -14.29
CA SER A 98 -7.59 -9.25 -14.99
C SER A 98 -7.68 -7.80 -15.48
N ILE A 99 -6.53 -7.12 -15.54
CA ILE A 99 -6.39 -5.76 -16.05
C ILE A 99 -5.31 -5.78 -17.13
N ASP A 100 -5.67 -5.39 -18.33
CA ASP A 100 -4.70 -5.07 -19.37
C ASP A 100 -4.09 -3.70 -19.10
N VAL A 101 -2.85 -3.68 -18.64
CA VAL A 101 -2.17 -2.44 -18.23
C VAL A 101 -1.84 -1.48 -19.39
N ALA A 102 -1.97 -1.92 -20.66
CA ALA A 102 -1.78 -1.07 -21.82
C ALA A 102 -3.06 -0.35 -22.23
N THR A 103 -4.22 -0.99 -22.05
CA THR A 103 -5.51 -0.50 -22.55
C THR A 103 -6.53 -0.15 -21.47
N GLY A 104 -6.33 -0.65 -20.24
CA GLY A 104 -7.26 -0.52 -19.14
C GLY A 104 -8.46 -1.47 -19.21
N VAL A 105 -8.49 -2.38 -20.18
CA VAL A 105 -9.57 -3.35 -20.32
C VAL A 105 -9.54 -4.32 -19.16
N THR A 106 -10.69 -4.52 -18.54
CA THR A 106 -10.88 -5.44 -17.41
C THR A 106 -11.74 -6.64 -17.82
N ALA A 107 -11.40 -7.82 -17.28
CA ALA A 107 -12.19 -9.02 -17.51
C ALA A 107 -12.24 -9.86 -16.23
N ARG A 108 -13.40 -10.48 -15.96
CA ARG A 108 -13.53 -11.42 -14.83
C ARG A 108 -12.69 -12.66 -15.07
N VAL A 109 -12.04 -13.14 -14.02
CA VAL A 109 -11.25 -14.37 -14.01
C VAL A 109 -12.00 -15.44 -13.20
N GLY A 110 -12.31 -16.55 -13.84
CA GLY A 110 -13.11 -17.63 -13.25
C GLY A 110 -14.55 -17.22 -12.96
N ASP A 111 -15.26 -18.09 -12.26
CA ASP A 111 -16.70 -17.93 -11.97
C ASP A 111 -16.99 -17.46 -10.53
N SER A 112 -15.95 -17.31 -9.68
CA SER A 112 -16.15 -16.91 -8.29
C SER A 112 -16.55 -15.44 -8.21
N ASP A 113 -17.63 -15.16 -7.47
CA ASP A 113 -18.08 -13.83 -7.07
C ASP A 113 -17.80 -13.54 -5.59
N ASP A 114 -16.91 -14.32 -4.98
CA ASP A 114 -16.47 -14.14 -3.61
C ASP A 114 -15.79 -12.77 -3.41
N ASP A 115 -15.89 -12.25 -2.21
CA ASP A 115 -15.15 -11.06 -1.77
C ASP A 115 -13.72 -11.47 -1.40
N PHE A 116 -12.75 -11.00 -2.18
CA PHE A 116 -11.33 -11.31 -2.03
C PHE A 116 -10.63 -10.27 -1.13
N MET A 117 -10.93 -10.28 0.19
CA MET A 117 -10.38 -9.33 1.18
C MET A 117 -8.86 -9.38 1.29
N GLY A 118 -8.26 -10.58 1.23
CA GLY A 118 -6.83 -10.78 1.16
C GLY A 118 -6.48 -11.55 -0.11
N LEU A 119 -5.66 -10.96 -0.97
CA LEU A 119 -5.11 -11.61 -2.17
C LEU A 119 -3.60 -11.54 -2.14
N GLY A 120 -2.92 -12.65 -2.36
CA GLY A 120 -1.48 -12.74 -2.48
C GLY A 120 -1.05 -13.86 -3.41
N GLY A 121 0.19 -13.78 -3.88
CA GLY A 121 0.82 -14.81 -4.71
C GLY A 121 2.32 -14.55 -4.81
N ALA A 122 3.10 -15.59 -5.11
CA ALA A 122 4.49 -15.40 -5.49
C ALA A 122 4.53 -14.72 -6.86
N SER A 123 5.14 -13.53 -6.93
CA SER A 123 5.15 -12.71 -8.14
C SER A 123 5.63 -13.49 -9.37
N GLY A 124 4.93 -13.37 -10.49
CA GLY A 124 5.23 -14.09 -11.73
C GLY A 124 4.83 -15.56 -11.71
N THR A 125 3.88 -15.96 -10.87
CA THR A 125 3.34 -17.32 -10.84
C THR A 125 1.81 -17.32 -10.95
N ASP A 126 1.23 -18.48 -11.29
CA ASP A 126 -0.23 -18.69 -11.30
C ASP A 126 -0.75 -19.19 -9.94
N ASP A 127 0.15 -19.36 -8.95
CA ASP A 127 -0.21 -19.78 -7.60
C ASP A 127 -0.66 -18.57 -6.78
N LEU A 128 -1.93 -18.57 -6.42
CA LEU A 128 -2.57 -17.51 -5.63
C LEU A 128 -3.11 -18.07 -4.32
N VAL A 129 -3.15 -17.21 -3.33
CA VAL A 129 -3.89 -17.42 -2.08
C VAL A 129 -4.84 -16.24 -1.85
N SER A 130 -5.99 -16.52 -1.25
CA SER A 130 -6.96 -15.49 -0.91
C SER A 130 -7.70 -15.85 0.37
N SER A 131 -8.32 -14.84 0.97
CA SER A 131 -9.25 -14.93 2.08
C SER A 131 -10.37 -13.93 1.88
N GLY A 132 -11.44 -14.03 2.66
CA GLY A 132 -12.57 -13.11 2.58
C GLY A 132 -13.90 -13.75 2.86
N HIS A 133 -14.92 -13.33 2.13
CA HIS A 133 -16.30 -13.74 2.35
C HIS A 133 -16.91 -14.42 1.12
N PRO A 134 -17.83 -15.37 1.30
CA PRO A 134 -18.55 -15.98 0.19
C PRO A 134 -19.41 -14.94 -0.53
N GLY A 135 -19.36 -14.96 -1.86
CA GLY A 135 -20.23 -14.18 -2.71
C GLY A 135 -21.66 -14.71 -2.74
N PRO A 136 -22.58 -13.97 -3.39
CA PRO A 136 -23.99 -14.37 -3.47
C PRO A 136 -24.25 -15.74 -4.12
N SER A 137 -23.35 -16.22 -4.97
CA SER A 137 -23.48 -17.52 -5.64
C SER A 137 -22.81 -18.67 -4.87
N SER A 138 -22.20 -18.39 -3.71
CA SER A 138 -21.38 -19.34 -2.96
C SER A 138 -22.07 -19.83 -1.70
N ASP A 139 -22.19 -21.15 -1.53
CA ASP A 139 -22.65 -21.80 -0.30
C ASP A 139 -21.49 -22.10 0.69
N ALA A 140 -20.30 -21.55 0.45
CA ALA A 140 -19.13 -21.79 1.29
C ALA A 140 -19.34 -21.19 2.70
N PRO A 141 -18.67 -21.73 3.73
CA PRO A 141 -18.70 -21.14 5.06
C PRO A 141 -18.15 -19.69 5.07
N ASN A 142 -18.76 -18.85 5.92
CA ASN A 142 -18.32 -17.46 6.13
C ASN A 142 -17.62 -17.34 7.50
N PRO A 143 -16.38 -16.82 7.57
CA PRO A 143 -15.52 -16.44 6.45
C PRO A 143 -14.95 -17.63 5.66
N LEU A 144 -14.41 -17.36 4.47
CA LEU A 144 -13.89 -18.40 3.57
C LEU A 144 -12.67 -19.13 4.13
N GLY A 145 -11.94 -18.53 5.07
CA GLY A 145 -10.64 -18.99 5.50
C GLY A 145 -9.57 -18.72 4.45
N LEU A 146 -8.53 -19.54 4.41
CA LEU A 146 -7.56 -19.50 3.32
C LEU A 146 -8.03 -20.36 2.14
N ARG A 147 -8.07 -19.77 0.97
CA ARG A 147 -8.25 -20.43 -0.31
C ARG A 147 -6.98 -20.38 -1.15
N ALA A 148 -6.80 -21.31 -2.03
CA ALA A 148 -5.67 -21.37 -2.95
C ALA A 148 -6.14 -21.67 -4.37
N SER A 149 -5.49 -21.04 -5.35
CA SER A 149 -5.58 -21.33 -6.78
C SER A 149 -4.20 -21.70 -7.31
N ARG A 150 -4.15 -22.51 -8.36
CA ARG A 150 -2.93 -22.91 -9.08
C ARG A 150 -3.02 -22.63 -10.58
N ASP A 151 -4.05 -21.96 -10.99
CA ASP A 151 -4.42 -21.72 -12.39
C ASP A 151 -4.75 -20.24 -12.66
N GLY A 152 -4.07 -19.34 -11.95
CA GLY A 152 -4.24 -17.90 -12.11
C GLY A 152 -5.60 -17.39 -11.63
N GLY A 153 -6.23 -18.09 -10.67
CA GLY A 153 -7.50 -17.68 -10.10
C GLY A 153 -8.74 -18.19 -10.85
N GLN A 154 -8.57 -19.05 -11.85
CA GLN A 154 -9.70 -19.64 -12.58
C GLN A 154 -10.54 -20.54 -11.66
N THR A 155 -9.86 -21.32 -10.81
CA THR A 155 -10.52 -22.16 -9.80
C THR A 155 -9.89 -21.96 -8.41
N TRP A 156 -10.71 -22.13 -7.38
CA TRP A 156 -10.29 -21.94 -5.99
C TRP A 156 -10.66 -23.15 -5.14
N MET A 157 -9.69 -23.59 -4.32
CA MET A 157 -9.87 -24.65 -3.35
C MET A 157 -9.70 -24.13 -1.92
N THR A 158 -10.56 -24.59 -1.02
CA THR A 158 -10.37 -24.37 0.42
C THR A 158 -9.06 -25.01 0.88
N ARG A 159 -8.21 -24.22 1.52
CA ARG A 159 -6.92 -24.69 2.02
C ARG A 159 -6.97 -24.97 3.52
N SER A 160 -7.40 -23.98 4.30
CA SER A 160 -7.52 -24.09 5.76
C SER A 160 -8.42 -22.98 6.33
N ARG A 161 -8.77 -23.07 7.60
CA ARG A 161 -9.43 -22.02 8.39
C ARG A 161 -10.82 -21.61 7.90
N SER A 162 -11.45 -22.36 7.02
CA SER A 162 -12.81 -22.09 6.54
C SER A 162 -13.80 -21.99 7.71
N GLY A 163 -14.65 -20.98 7.68
CA GLY A 163 -15.61 -20.65 8.74
C GLY A 163 -14.99 -20.03 10.00
N SER A 164 -13.69 -19.74 10.03
CA SER A 164 -13.03 -19.29 11.27
C SER A 164 -12.13 -18.09 11.13
N THR A 165 -11.56 -17.81 9.97
CA THR A 165 -10.59 -16.72 9.80
C THR A 165 -10.81 -15.98 8.49
N ASP A 166 -10.75 -14.64 8.55
CA ASP A 166 -10.73 -13.74 7.42
C ASP A 166 -9.40 -12.94 7.47
N PHE A 167 -8.47 -13.28 6.57
CA PHE A 167 -7.21 -12.56 6.47
C PHE A 167 -7.37 -11.32 5.61
N HIS A 168 -7.35 -10.14 6.22
CA HIS A 168 -7.41 -8.86 5.52
C HIS A 168 -6.05 -8.43 4.95
N ALA A 169 -4.95 -8.78 5.62
CA ALA A 169 -3.60 -8.65 5.11
C ALA A 169 -3.00 -10.04 4.95
N LEU A 170 -2.51 -10.35 3.74
CA LEU A 170 -2.02 -11.69 3.39
C LEU A 170 -0.85 -11.54 2.41
N ALA A 171 0.28 -12.17 2.73
CA ALA A 171 1.46 -12.21 1.88
C ALA A 171 2.01 -13.63 1.79
N THR A 172 2.58 -13.98 0.63
CA THR A 172 3.23 -15.27 0.40
C THR A 172 4.42 -15.15 -0.56
N ASP A 173 5.40 -16.03 -0.38
CA ASP A 173 6.48 -16.29 -1.33
C ASP A 173 6.26 -17.59 -2.13
N GLY A 174 5.08 -18.20 -2.02
CA GLY A 174 4.71 -19.50 -2.61
C GLY A 174 4.80 -20.66 -1.63
N THR A 175 5.54 -20.53 -0.52
CA THR A 175 5.71 -21.56 0.52
C THR A 175 5.34 -21.02 1.89
N SER A 176 5.97 -19.92 2.27
CA SER A 176 5.68 -19.22 3.51
C SER A 176 4.50 -18.27 3.31
N LEU A 177 3.65 -18.18 4.32
CA LEU A 177 2.57 -17.22 4.38
C LEU A 177 2.62 -16.44 5.69
N VAL A 178 2.27 -15.18 5.62
CA VAL A 178 2.00 -14.33 6.78
C VAL A 178 0.65 -13.65 6.54
N GLY A 179 -0.25 -13.78 7.50
CA GLY A 179 -1.59 -13.19 7.41
C GLY A 179 -2.04 -12.59 8.73
N SER A 180 -2.95 -11.61 8.64
CA SER A 180 -3.60 -10.97 9.78
C SER A 180 -5.11 -10.87 9.57
N ASP A 181 -5.86 -11.26 10.60
CA ASP A 181 -7.30 -11.05 10.72
C ASP A 181 -7.64 -9.85 11.64
N GLY A 182 -6.66 -8.97 11.87
CA GLY A 182 -6.77 -7.83 12.79
C GLY A 182 -6.45 -8.15 14.26
N ARG A 183 -6.10 -9.40 14.60
CA ARG A 183 -5.80 -9.85 15.98
C ARG A 183 -4.33 -10.23 16.19
N GLY A 184 -3.45 -9.68 15.40
CA GLY A 184 -2.04 -10.07 15.33
C GLY A 184 -1.75 -10.88 14.07
N LEU A 185 -0.51 -11.34 13.97
CA LEU A 185 -0.07 -12.12 12.83
C LEU A 185 -0.18 -13.63 13.07
N GLN A 186 -0.42 -14.34 11.98
CA GLN A 186 -0.30 -15.79 11.90
C GLN A 186 0.67 -16.12 10.77
N THR A 187 1.48 -17.15 10.96
CA THR A 187 2.52 -17.58 10.02
C THR A 187 2.36 -19.04 9.65
N SER A 188 2.61 -19.37 8.39
CA SER A 188 2.65 -20.75 7.89
C SER A 188 3.93 -20.96 7.08
N ASN A 189 4.50 -22.17 7.13
CA ASN A 189 5.65 -22.58 6.33
C ASN A 189 5.33 -23.82 5.45
N ASP A 190 4.07 -24.14 5.29
CA ASP A 190 3.59 -25.31 4.55
C ASP A 190 2.48 -24.98 3.55
N GLY A 191 2.55 -23.76 3.01
CA GLY A 191 1.57 -23.27 2.04
C GLY A 191 0.18 -23.06 2.64
N GLY A 192 0.09 -22.69 3.90
CA GLY A 192 -1.17 -22.34 4.56
C GLY A 192 -1.97 -23.55 5.06
N VAL A 193 -1.37 -24.72 5.20
CA VAL A 193 -2.05 -25.90 5.78
C VAL A 193 -2.13 -25.76 7.30
N THR A 194 -0.99 -25.45 7.92
CA THR A 194 -0.92 -25.19 9.38
C THR A 194 -0.45 -23.77 9.67
N TRP A 195 -0.91 -23.24 10.79
CA TRP A 195 -0.64 -21.88 11.19
C TRP A 195 -0.12 -21.80 12.62
N ASN A 196 0.87 -20.95 12.83
CA ASN A 196 1.44 -20.65 14.14
C ASN A 196 1.21 -19.17 14.48
N PRO A 197 1.11 -18.80 15.74
CA PRO A 197 1.10 -17.41 16.14
C PRO A 197 2.37 -16.70 15.64
N GLY A 198 2.21 -15.53 15.02
CA GLY A 198 3.26 -14.57 14.70
C GLY A 198 3.36 -13.47 15.76
N ALA A 199 3.91 -12.32 15.35
CA ALA A 199 3.99 -11.15 16.20
C ALA A 199 2.59 -10.61 16.56
N ASP A 200 2.43 -10.13 17.78
CA ASP A 200 1.26 -9.39 18.23
C ASP A 200 1.39 -7.94 17.79
N VAL A 201 1.10 -7.69 16.50
CA VAL A 201 1.19 -6.37 15.87
C VAL A 201 0.04 -6.16 14.91
N THR A 202 -0.54 -4.97 14.91
CA THR A 202 -1.53 -4.57 13.91
C THR A 202 -0.81 -4.19 12.62
N VAL A 203 -1.29 -4.68 11.49
CA VAL A 203 -0.72 -4.38 10.17
C VAL A 203 -1.82 -3.97 9.20
N GLY A 204 -1.50 -2.99 8.33
CA GLY A 204 -2.36 -2.58 7.21
C GLY A 204 -1.93 -3.21 5.88
N ALA A 205 -0.64 -3.53 5.72
CA ALA A 205 -0.12 -4.17 4.52
C ALA A 205 1.07 -5.07 4.86
N LEU A 206 1.26 -6.11 4.06
CA LEU A 206 2.33 -7.10 4.19
C LEU A 206 2.95 -7.42 2.83
N THR A 207 4.25 -7.70 2.81
CA THR A 207 4.93 -8.32 1.67
C THR A 207 6.07 -9.20 2.16
N ILE A 208 6.38 -10.27 1.42
CA ILE A 208 7.53 -11.16 1.67
C ILE A 208 8.55 -10.95 0.56
N THR A 209 9.79 -10.72 0.97
CA THR A 209 10.95 -10.60 0.06
C THR A 209 12.06 -11.51 0.56
N PRO A 210 13.13 -11.76 -0.21
CA PRO A 210 14.29 -12.50 0.28
C PRO A 210 14.95 -11.88 1.51
N SER A 211 14.76 -10.57 1.74
CA SER A 211 15.29 -9.89 2.92
C SER A 211 14.41 -10.03 4.17
N GLY A 212 13.23 -10.62 4.05
CA GLY A 212 12.29 -10.87 5.15
C GLY A 212 10.86 -10.42 4.88
N VAL A 213 10.05 -10.45 5.92
CA VAL A 213 8.66 -9.96 5.89
C VAL A 213 8.65 -8.47 6.21
N TRP A 214 8.01 -7.69 5.36
CA TRP A 214 7.81 -6.26 5.57
C TRP A 214 6.34 -6.00 5.92
N ALA A 215 6.12 -5.11 6.86
CA ALA A 215 4.80 -4.72 7.33
C ALA A 215 4.66 -3.21 7.40
N VAL A 216 3.49 -2.71 7.05
CA VAL A 216 3.04 -1.35 7.40
C VAL A 216 2.22 -1.47 8.67
N THR A 217 2.66 -0.78 9.72
CA THR A 217 2.01 -0.75 11.04
C THR A 217 1.54 0.68 11.37
N PRO A 218 0.72 0.89 12.39
CA PRO A 218 0.38 2.23 12.86
C PRO A 218 1.60 3.09 13.24
N ASP A 219 2.71 2.46 13.65
CA ASP A 219 3.95 3.11 14.04
C ASP A 219 4.93 3.31 12.86
N GLY A 220 4.55 2.91 11.65
CA GLY A 220 5.35 3.00 10.43
C GLY A 220 5.77 1.63 9.87
N ALA A 221 6.70 1.65 8.91
CA ALA A 221 7.19 0.42 8.32
C ALA A 221 8.07 -0.37 9.29
N ALA A 222 7.94 -1.69 9.26
CA ALA A 222 8.72 -2.60 10.08
C ALA A 222 9.12 -3.85 9.28
N ARG A 223 10.22 -4.49 9.66
CA ARG A 223 10.75 -5.67 9.00
C ARG A 223 11.00 -6.81 9.99
N SER A 224 10.63 -8.01 9.59
CA SER A 224 10.94 -9.27 10.28
C SER A 224 11.95 -10.08 9.47
N THR A 225 12.93 -10.67 10.16
CA THR A 225 13.89 -11.63 9.58
C THR A 225 13.67 -13.05 10.10
N ASP A 226 12.63 -13.25 10.89
CA ASP A 226 12.30 -14.53 11.54
C ASP A 226 10.93 -15.09 11.09
N GLY A 227 10.47 -14.66 9.90
CA GLY A 227 9.23 -15.12 9.29
C GLY A 227 7.95 -14.55 9.91
N GLY A 228 8.02 -13.32 10.45
CA GLY A 228 6.85 -12.63 11.01
C GLY A 228 6.63 -12.88 12.50
N ARG A 229 7.61 -13.48 13.20
CA ARG A 229 7.50 -13.74 14.66
C ARG A 229 7.87 -12.52 15.50
N SER A 230 8.78 -11.69 14.99
CA SER A 230 9.13 -10.40 15.57
C SER A 230 9.44 -9.38 14.48
N PHE A 231 9.27 -8.09 14.79
CA PHE A 231 9.52 -7.00 13.84
C PHE A 231 10.44 -5.96 14.45
N THR A 232 11.29 -5.41 13.60
CA THR A 232 12.14 -4.25 13.91
C THR A 232 11.63 -3.07 13.11
N ALA A 233 11.43 -1.92 13.76
CA ALA A 233 11.03 -0.68 13.09
C ALA A 233 12.07 -0.23 12.06
N MET A 234 11.60 0.32 10.96
CA MET A 234 12.41 0.86 9.86
C MET A 234 12.24 2.38 9.79
N PRO A 235 12.90 3.14 10.67
CA PRO A 235 12.66 4.58 10.82
C PRO A 235 13.07 5.42 9.60
N ALA A 236 13.88 4.88 8.71
CA ALA A 236 14.24 5.52 7.45
C ALA A 236 13.11 5.43 6.39
N ALA A 237 12.16 4.52 6.57
CA ALA A 237 11.04 4.40 5.65
C ALA A 237 10.06 5.58 5.79
N PRO A 238 9.49 6.06 4.68
CA PRO A 238 8.43 7.06 4.72
C PRO A 238 7.16 6.50 5.38
N PRO A 239 6.17 7.36 5.72
CA PRO A 239 4.91 6.94 6.34
C PRO A 239 4.01 6.21 5.31
N LEU A 240 4.37 4.99 4.96
CA LEU A 240 3.68 4.18 3.96
C LEU A 240 2.27 3.78 4.42
N ALA A 241 1.34 3.70 3.46
CA ALA A 241 0.03 3.05 3.59
C ALA A 241 0.02 1.68 2.92
N LEU A 242 0.75 1.53 1.82
CA LEU A 242 0.90 0.28 1.07
C LEU A 242 2.38 -0.04 0.88
N ILE A 243 2.71 -1.32 0.85
CA ILE A 243 4.05 -1.83 0.56
C ILE A 243 3.97 -3.10 -0.28
N SER A 244 4.84 -3.22 -1.25
CA SER A 244 5.06 -4.44 -2.03
C SER A 244 6.53 -4.58 -2.39
N GLY A 245 6.99 -5.80 -2.60
CA GLY A 245 8.38 -6.02 -2.96
C GLY A 245 8.66 -7.41 -3.50
N THR A 246 9.81 -7.51 -4.17
CA THR A 246 10.39 -8.75 -4.69
C THR A 246 11.89 -8.78 -4.38
N SER A 247 12.63 -9.69 -4.99
CA SER A 247 14.10 -9.65 -4.97
C SER A 247 14.71 -8.42 -5.66
N ARG A 248 13.89 -7.64 -6.37
CA ARG A 248 14.29 -6.42 -7.08
C ARG A 248 14.18 -5.16 -6.23
N GLY A 249 13.65 -5.27 -5.00
CA GLY A 249 13.45 -4.16 -4.05
C GLY A 249 11.99 -3.93 -3.72
N LEU A 250 11.72 -2.79 -3.13
CA LEU A 250 10.44 -2.41 -2.53
C LEU A 250 9.81 -1.24 -3.27
N TRP A 251 8.50 -1.26 -3.34
CA TRP A 251 7.63 -0.15 -3.67
C TRP A 251 6.76 0.18 -2.47
N GLY A 252 6.46 1.45 -2.28
CA GLY A 252 5.53 1.92 -1.27
C GLY A 252 4.66 3.05 -1.80
N VAL A 253 3.47 3.20 -1.23
CA VAL A 253 2.61 4.37 -1.44
C VAL A 253 2.25 4.94 -0.08
N ASP A 254 2.44 6.25 0.12
CA ASP A 254 2.06 6.92 1.36
C ASP A 254 0.58 7.35 1.37
N GLY A 255 0.08 7.78 2.52
CA GLY A 255 -1.32 8.19 2.68
C GLY A 255 -1.70 9.44 1.86
N ALA A 256 -0.72 10.19 1.34
CA ALA A 256 -0.95 11.31 0.43
C ALA A 256 -0.93 10.88 -1.06
N GLY A 257 -0.64 9.60 -1.33
CA GLY A 257 -0.59 9.02 -2.67
C GLY A 257 0.74 9.25 -3.39
N TYR A 258 1.82 9.60 -2.69
CA TYR A 258 3.15 9.60 -3.29
C TYR A 258 3.73 8.19 -3.32
N VAL A 259 4.36 7.87 -4.42
CA VAL A 259 5.07 6.61 -4.61
C VAL A 259 6.48 6.73 -4.04
N TRP A 260 6.97 5.65 -3.48
CA TRP A 260 8.31 5.52 -2.94
C TRP A 260 8.92 4.22 -3.41
N SER A 261 10.22 4.22 -3.67
CA SER A 261 10.96 3.00 -4.01
C SER A 261 12.22 2.87 -3.17
N SER A 262 12.63 1.63 -2.92
CA SER A 262 13.86 1.32 -2.21
C SER A 262 14.45 0.02 -2.74
N ALA A 263 15.77 -0.08 -2.77
CA ALA A 263 16.44 -1.32 -3.13
C ALA A 263 16.38 -2.35 -1.98
N ASP A 264 16.50 -1.90 -0.74
CA ASP A 264 16.69 -2.77 0.43
C ASP A 264 15.93 -2.30 1.69
N GLY A 265 15.22 -1.16 1.59
CA GLY A 265 14.49 -0.53 2.68
C GLY A 265 15.33 0.39 3.57
N ALA A 266 16.62 0.59 3.28
CA ALA A 266 17.47 1.50 4.06
C ALA A 266 17.37 2.95 3.56
N GLU A 267 17.30 3.14 2.25
CA GLU A 267 17.11 4.44 1.62
C GLU A 267 15.86 4.38 0.72
N TRP A 268 15.13 5.48 0.63
CA TRP A 268 13.89 5.58 -0.10
C TRP A 268 13.88 6.78 -1.03
N ASP A 269 13.63 6.52 -2.29
CA ASP A 269 13.46 7.54 -3.31
C ASP A 269 11.98 7.90 -3.44
N LYS A 270 11.69 9.20 -3.34
CA LYS A 270 10.34 9.72 -3.51
C LYS A 270 10.06 9.99 -4.98
N GLY A 271 8.95 9.49 -5.46
CA GLY A 271 8.50 9.69 -6.81
C GLY A 271 7.23 10.52 -6.96
N GLY A 272 6.59 10.33 -8.11
CA GLY A 272 5.35 11.00 -8.47
C GLY A 272 4.16 10.60 -7.61
N ARG A 273 3.02 11.21 -7.88
CA ARG A 273 1.78 10.96 -7.15
C ARG A 273 0.81 10.15 -8.00
N VAL A 274 0.27 9.08 -7.44
CA VAL A 274 -0.75 8.20 -8.04
C VAL A 274 -2.15 8.41 -7.42
N GLY A 275 -2.27 9.33 -6.45
CA GLY A 275 -3.55 9.58 -5.78
C GLY A 275 -3.96 8.50 -4.80
N ALA A 276 -5.27 8.34 -4.61
CA ALA A 276 -5.84 7.39 -3.65
C ALA A 276 -5.95 5.99 -4.26
N VAL A 277 -4.83 5.28 -4.35
CA VAL A 277 -4.81 3.87 -4.76
C VAL A 277 -5.20 2.96 -3.60
N GLN A 278 -5.76 1.81 -3.91
CA GLN A 278 -6.28 0.84 -2.94
C GLN A 278 -5.38 -0.38 -2.81
N ALA A 279 -4.62 -0.71 -3.87
CA ALA A 279 -3.74 -1.87 -3.89
C ALA A 279 -2.43 -1.58 -4.61
N LEU A 280 -1.38 -2.32 -4.23
CA LEU A 280 -0.02 -2.21 -4.75
C LEU A 280 0.58 -3.61 -4.88
N THR A 281 1.23 -3.88 -6.02
CA THR A 281 2.01 -5.11 -6.22
C THR A 281 3.29 -4.84 -6.99
N SER A 282 4.18 -5.83 -7.02
CA SER A 282 5.44 -5.80 -7.76
C SER A 282 5.54 -6.99 -8.70
N GLY A 283 5.86 -6.73 -9.95
CA GLY A 283 6.19 -7.74 -10.94
C GLY A 283 7.53 -8.43 -10.68
N PRO A 284 7.79 -9.58 -11.29
CA PRO A 284 9.06 -10.32 -11.12
C PRO A 284 10.28 -9.57 -11.70
N ASP A 285 10.05 -8.67 -12.62
CA ASP A 285 11.04 -7.77 -13.22
C ASP A 285 11.36 -6.54 -12.35
N GLY A 286 10.57 -6.32 -11.29
CA GLY A 286 10.71 -5.17 -10.39
C GLY A 286 9.80 -3.99 -10.73
N THR A 287 9.00 -4.08 -11.81
CA THR A 287 7.96 -3.11 -12.13
C THR A 287 6.91 -3.10 -11.01
N GLY A 288 6.52 -1.91 -10.54
CA GLY A 288 5.43 -1.76 -9.58
C GLY A 288 4.10 -1.50 -10.29
N TYR A 289 3.01 -1.94 -9.66
CA TYR A 289 1.65 -1.67 -10.14
C TYR A 289 0.81 -1.20 -8.97
N ALA A 290 0.25 0.00 -9.08
CA ALA A 290 -0.70 0.53 -8.11
C ALA A 290 -2.06 0.71 -8.80
N ALA A 291 -3.17 0.47 -8.11
CA ALA A 291 -4.48 0.64 -8.70
C ALA A 291 -5.49 1.26 -7.73
N SER A 292 -6.37 2.08 -8.31
CA SER A 292 -7.65 2.50 -7.74
C SER A 292 -8.79 1.73 -8.41
N SER A 293 -10.04 2.03 -8.01
CA SER A 293 -11.23 1.52 -8.70
C SER A 293 -11.29 1.92 -10.19
N ASP A 294 -10.63 3.01 -10.57
CA ASP A 294 -10.84 3.68 -11.87
C ASP A 294 -9.59 3.69 -12.75
N ALA A 295 -8.42 3.39 -12.21
CA ALA A 295 -7.16 3.48 -12.95
C ALA A 295 -6.08 2.54 -12.40
N VAL A 296 -5.19 2.10 -13.27
CA VAL A 296 -3.94 1.43 -12.94
C VAL A 296 -2.75 2.33 -13.28
N TYR A 297 -1.71 2.26 -12.46
CA TYR A 297 -0.46 3.00 -12.59
C TYR A 297 0.69 2.01 -12.69
N VAL A 298 1.51 2.14 -13.70
CA VAL A 298 2.77 1.38 -13.86
C VAL A 298 3.89 2.21 -13.24
N LEU A 299 4.68 1.61 -12.37
CA LEU A 299 5.74 2.25 -11.61
C LEU A 299 7.09 1.68 -12.06
N GLU A 300 7.93 2.51 -12.64
CA GLU A 300 9.26 2.12 -13.09
C GLU A 300 10.33 2.90 -12.33
N ARG A 301 11.43 2.25 -11.98
CA ARG A 301 12.60 2.94 -11.46
C ARG A 301 13.34 3.56 -12.64
N SER A 302 13.75 4.82 -12.51
CA SER A 302 14.71 5.36 -13.46
C SER A 302 16.01 4.58 -13.27
N ASP A 303 16.45 3.90 -14.31
CA ASP A 303 17.82 3.43 -14.34
C ASP A 303 18.72 4.63 -14.11
N ALA A 304 19.54 4.57 -13.07
CA ALA A 304 20.67 5.47 -12.94
C ALA A 304 21.58 5.12 -14.14
N THR A 305 21.32 5.75 -15.29
CA THR A 305 22.21 5.66 -16.43
C THR A 305 23.55 6.24 -15.99
N GLY A 306 24.50 5.30 -15.85
CA GLY A 306 25.87 5.57 -15.50
C GLY A 306 26.63 6.47 -16.47
#